data_8b853bcd02705c874b55a7e9a7c78064
#
_entry.id   8b853bcd02705c874b55a7e9a7c78064
#
_cell.length_a   1.000
_cell.length_b   1.000
_cell.length_c   1.000
_cell.angle_alpha   90.00
_cell.angle_beta   90.00
_cell.angle_gamma   90.00
#
_symmetry.space_group_name_H-M   'P 1'
#
loop_
_entity.id
_entity.type
_entity.pdbx_description
1 polymer ?
#
loop_
_entity_poly.entity_id
_entity_poly.type
_entity_poly.pdbx_seq_one_letter_code
_entity_poly.pdbx_strand_id
1 'polypeptide(L)'
;LFGGGDLNFNRIVPGTIRKALLNEPPIIRSDGTFKRDYFCVTDAADAYLMLAEQMEKLGCYGEAFNFSHERPMTVLEITETILRLMRKKKLKPIIRNEATGEIWSQYLSAEKARKVLGWKPKYSLEADLKKTIAWYKEYLRD
;
A
#
# COMPACT_ATOMS: atom_id res chain seq x y z
N LEU A 1 0.87 -4.94 -0.88
CA LEU A 1 1.11 -4.57 0.52
C LEU A 1 2.20 -3.51 0.62
N PHE A 2 2.10 -2.62 1.63
CA PHE A 2 3.14 -1.66 1.98
C PHE A 2 3.28 -1.54 3.50
N GLY A 3 4.43 -1.03 3.97
CA GLY A 3 4.68 -0.80 5.40
C GLY A 3 6.16 -0.55 5.67
N GLY A 4 6.53 -0.34 6.93
CA GLY A 4 7.92 -0.34 7.35
C GLY A 4 8.55 -1.72 7.17
N GLY A 5 9.86 -1.79 6.91
CA GLY A 5 10.61 -3.03 6.74
C GLY A 5 10.68 -3.57 5.30
N ASP A 6 9.94 -3.00 4.33
CA ASP A 6 10.09 -3.37 2.92
C ASP A 6 11.31 -2.66 2.31
N LEU A 7 12.42 -3.39 2.20
CA LEU A 7 13.68 -2.87 1.65
C LEU A 7 13.78 -2.99 0.12
N ASN A 8 12.74 -3.44 -0.55
CA ASN A 8 12.70 -3.45 -2.02
C ASN A 8 12.34 -2.08 -2.57
N PHE A 9 13.33 -1.21 -2.71
CA PHE A 9 13.17 0.15 -3.24
C PHE A 9 12.78 0.22 -4.72
N ASN A 10 12.62 -0.91 -5.41
CA ASN A 10 12.00 -0.97 -6.72
C ASN A 10 10.46 -0.95 -6.66
N ARG A 11 9.86 -1.15 -5.48
CA ARG A 11 8.43 -0.99 -5.26
C ARG A 11 8.08 0.48 -5.10
N ILE A 12 6.85 0.83 -5.50
CA ILE A 12 6.44 2.23 -5.62
C ILE A 12 6.45 2.99 -4.28
N VAL A 13 5.96 2.40 -3.19
CA VAL A 13 5.90 3.08 -1.88
C VAL A 13 7.30 3.28 -1.29
N PRO A 14 8.13 2.25 -1.06
CA PRO A 14 9.47 2.44 -0.50
C PRO A 14 10.37 3.25 -1.43
N GLY A 15 10.30 3.03 -2.74
CA GLY A 15 11.08 3.77 -3.72
C GLY A 15 10.77 5.26 -3.73
N THR A 16 9.49 5.62 -3.70
CA THR A 16 9.04 7.03 -3.64
C THR A 16 9.52 7.70 -2.35
N ILE A 17 9.36 7.03 -1.20
CA ILE A 17 9.79 7.59 0.09
C ILE A 17 11.30 7.81 0.10
N ARG A 18 12.09 6.82 -0.32
CA ARG A 18 13.55 6.93 -0.38
C ARG A 18 13.99 8.09 -1.28
N LYS A 19 13.46 8.19 -2.50
CA LYS A 19 13.77 9.28 -3.43
C LYS A 19 13.40 10.65 -2.84
N ALA A 20 12.22 10.76 -2.21
CA ALA A 20 11.80 12.00 -1.56
C ALA A 20 12.70 12.40 -0.38
N LEU A 21 13.24 11.43 0.40
CA LEU A 21 14.22 11.70 1.47
C LEU A 21 15.53 12.26 0.90
N LEU A 22 15.97 11.75 -0.24
CA LEU A 22 17.16 12.23 -0.95
C LEU A 22 16.94 13.55 -1.73
N ASN A 23 15.73 14.15 -1.66
CA ASN A 23 15.32 15.28 -2.51
C ASN A 23 15.40 15.00 -4.02
N GLU A 24 15.25 13.75 -4.43
CA GLU A 24 15.26 13.32 -5.81
C GLU A 24 13.83 13.04 -6.32
N PRO A 25 13.55 13.25 -7.61
CA PRO A 25 12.26 12.86 -8.20
C PRO A 25 12.04 11.34 -8.11
N PRO A 26 10.87 10.87 -7.67
CA PRO A 26 10.54 9.46 -7.77
C PRO A 26 10.35 9.02 -9.23
N ILE A 27 10.62 7.74 -9.51
CA ILE A 27 10.53 7.18 -10.86
C ILE A 27 9.30 6.27 -10.92
N ILE A 28 8.44 6.51 -11.90
CA ILE A 28 7.29 5.66 -12.25
C ILE A 28 7.65 4.95 -13.56
N ARG A 29 7.72 3.62 -13.53
CA ARG A 29 8.10 2.82 -14.70
C ARG A 29 6.95 2.66 -15.72
N SER A 30 5.69 2.63 -15.24
CA SER A 30 4.50 2.65 -16.09
C SER A 30 4.19 4.06 -16.58
N ASP A 31 3.06 4.22 -17.26
CA ASP A 31 2.51 5.53 -17.64
C ASP A 31 1.89 6.30 -16.44
N GLY A 32 1.85 5.69 -15.27
CA GLY A 32 1.29 6.26 -14.03
C GLY A 32 -0.20 5.98 -13.84
N THR A 33 -0.93 5.46 -14.83
CA THR A 33 -2.38 5.27 -14.77
C THR A 33 -2.81 3.91 -14.20
N PHE A 34 -1.89 2.96 -14.06
CA PHE A 34 -2.18 1.63 -13.55
C PHE A 34 -2.73 1.68 -12.13
N LYS A 35 -3.85 1.01 -11.90
CA LYS A 35 -4.56 1.01 -10.62
C LYS A 35 -4.16 -0.18 -9.76
N ARG A 36 -3.94 0.09 -8.49
CA ARG A 36 -3.63 -0.92 -7.47
C ARG A 36 -4.40 -0.64 -6.19
N ASP A 37 -4.59 -1.68 -5.42
CA ASP A 37 -5.16 -1.64 -4.09
C ASP A 37 -4.02 -1.63 -3.07
N TYR A 38 -3.78 -0.47 -2.48
CA TYR A 38 -2.69 -0.27 -1.51
C TYR A 38 -3.18 -0.62 -0.11
N PHE A 39 -2.62 -1.67 0.46
CA PHE A 39 -3.03 -2.23 1.73
C PHE A 39 -1.86 -2.31 2.71
N CYS A 40 -2.06 -1.83 3.94
CA CYS A 40 -0.98 -1.80 4.93
C CYS A 40 -0.70 -3.19 5.50
N VAL A 41 0.59 -3.51 5.69
CA VAL A 41 1.02 -4.80 6.23
C VAL A 41 0.50 -5.03 7.65
N THR A 42 0.31 -3.98 8.45
CA THR A 42 -0.26 -4.10 9.81
C THR A 42 -1.72 -4.50 9.77
N ASP A 43 -2.53 -3.94 8.87
CA ASP A 43 -3.93 -4.35 8.67
C ASP A 43 -4.02 -5.79 8.12
N ALA A 44 -3.04 -6.20 7.28
CA ALA A 44 -2.93 -7.58 6.83
C ALA A 44 -2.67 -8.54 8.01
N ALA A 45 -1.73 -8.20 8.89
CA ALA A 45 -1.43 -9.00 10.09
C ALA A 45 -2.65 -9.10 11.01
N ASP A 46 -3.33 -7.98 11.28
CA ASP A 46 -4.55 -7.95 12.08
C ASP A 46 -5.67 -8.82 11.44
N ALA A 47 -5.78 -8.80 10.10
CA ALA A 47 -6.75 -9.64 9.37
C ALA A 47 -6.45 -11.14 9.51
N TYR A 48 -5.17 -11.55 9.43
CA TYR A 48 -4.76 -12.93 9.67
C TYR A 48 -5.04 -13.38 11.09
N LEU A 49 -4.72 -12.55 12.09
CA LEU A 49 -4.99 -12.83 13.49
C LEU A 49 -6.49 -12.99 13.74
N MET A 50 -7.30 -12.05 13.25
CA MET A 50 -8.76 -12.13 13.37
C MET A 50 -9.32 -13.41 12.75
N LEU A 51 -8.85 -13.80 11.57
CA LEU A 51 -9.26 -15.04 10.92
C LEU A 51 -8.88 -16.26 11.77
N ALA A 52 -7.64 -16.32 12.26
CA ALA A 52 -7.17 -17.42 13.10
C ALA A 52 -7.96 -17.56 14.39
N GLU A 53 -8.32 -16.45 15.06
CA GLU A 53 -9.09 -16.44 16.30
C GLU A 53 -10.58 -16.80 16.11
N GLN A 54 -11.14 -16.56 14.92
CA GLN A 54 -12.58 -16.69 14.69
C GLN A 54 -12.97 -17.87 13.81
N MET A 55 -12.01 -18.48 13.07
CA MET A 55 -12.33 -19.50 12.06
C MET A 55 -13.09 -20.72 12.64
N GLU A 56 -12.74 -21.15 13.85
CA GLU A 56 -13.42 -22.25 14.51
C GLU A 56 -14.85 -21.89 14.88
N LYS A 57 -15.03 -20.77 15.58
CA LYS A 57 -16.33 -20.28 16.03
C LYS A 57 -17.30 -20.03 14.88
N LEU A 58 -16.78 -19.54 13.74
CA LEU A 58 -17.58 -19.21 12.55
C LEU A 58 -17.69 -20.38 11.56
N GLY A 59 -17.02 -21.50 11.81
CA GLY A 59 -17.04 -22.68 10.94
C GLY A 59 -16.51 -22.42 9.54
N CYS A 60 -15.58 -21.45 9.36
CA CYS A 60 -15.09 -21.03 8.05
C CYS A 60 -13.74 -21.68 7.65
N TYR A 61 -13.51 -22.90 8.12
CA TYR A 61 -12.32 -23.67 7.72
C TYR A 61 -12.27 -23.92 6.22
N GLY A 62 -11.09 -23.73 5.64
CA GLY A 62 -10.88 -23.93 4.21
C GLY A 62 -11.45 -22.83 3.31
N GLU A 63 -12.06 -21.79 3.88
CA GLU A 63 -12.59 -20.67 3.10
C GLU A 63 -11.51 -19.61 2.81
N ALA A 64 -11.57 -19.02 1.61
CA ALA A 64 -10.72 -17.93 1.23
C ALA A 64 -11.39 -16.57 1.51
N PHE A 65 -10.59 -15.62 1.98
CA PHE A 65 -11.00 -14.24 2.25
C PHE A 65 -10.05 -13.26 1.58
N ASN A 66 -10.61 -12.21 1.00
CA ASN A 66 -9.86 -11.05 0.54
C ASN A 66 -9.98 -9.92 1.57
N PHE A 67 -8.88 -9.19 1.77
CA PHE A 67 -8.81 -8.01 2.61
C PHE A 67 -8.32 -6.81 1.79
N SER A 68 -9.02 -5.70 1.89
CA SER A 68 -8.79 -4.55 1.02
C SER A 68 -9.46 -3.30 1.61
N HIS A 69 -8.85 -2.13 1.37
CA HIS A 69 -9.54 -0.85 1.60
C HIS A 69 -10.63 -0.57 0.56
N GLU A 70 -10.71 -1.36 -0.53
CA GLU A 70 -11.60 -1.15 -1.67
C GLU A 70 -11.50 0.27 -2.27
N ARG A 71 -10.30 0.83 -2.20
CA ARG A 71 -10.00 2.17 -2.69
C ARG A 71 -8.83 2.11 -3.68
N PRO A 72 -9.06 1.63 -4.90
CA PRO A 72 -8.02 1.57 -5.90
C PRO A 72 -7.50 2.96 -6.24
N MET A 73 -6.18 3.09 -6.31
CA MET A 73 -5.50 4.31 -6.70
C MET A 73 -4.53 4.03 -7.84
N THR A 74 -4.32 5.03 -8.68
CA THR A 74 -3.26 4.97 -9.70
C THR A 74 -1.87 5.06 -9.06
N VAL A 75 -0.87 4.58 -9.79
CA VAL A 75 0.53 4.71 -9.38
C VAL A 75 0.92 6.18 -9.20
N LEU A 76 0.38 7.08 -10.02
CA LEU A 76 0.61 8.52 -9.89
C LEU A 76 -0.03 9.08 -8.62
N GLU A 77 -1.30 8.76 -8.34
CA GLU A 77 -2.01 9.25 -7.15
C GLU A 77 -1.34 8.84 -5.84
N ILE A 78 -0.88 7.59 -5.71
CA ILE A 78 -0.17 7.16 -4.49
C ILE A 78 1.18 7.87 -4.35
N THR A 79 1.91 8.06 -5.46
CA THR A 79 3.18 8.79 -5.48
C THR A 79 3.01 10.24 -5.04
N GLU A 80 2.02 10.95 -5.60
CA GLU A 80 1.71 12.33 -5.23
C GLU A 80 1.23 12.45 -3.77
N THR A 81 0.46 11.46 -3.29
CA THR A 81 0.02 11.40 -1.90
C THR A 81 1.22 11.29 -0.95
N ILE A 82 2.19 10.42 -1.25
CA ILE A 82 3.43 10.30 -0.46
C ILE A 82 4.21 11.62 -0.47
N LEU A 83 4.42 12.22 -1.64
CA LEU A 83 5.12 13.51 -1.77
C LEU A 83 4.42 14.62 -0.99
N ARG A 84 3.10 14.65 -1.00
CA ARG A 84 2.28 15.60 -0.22
C ARG A 84 2.49 15.40 1.28
N LEU A 85 2.42 14.15 1.78
CA LEU A 85 2.62 13.81 3.18
C LEU A 85 4.04 14.13 3.67
N MET A 86 5.03 14.00 2.81
CA MET A 86 6.43 14.34 3.08
C MET A 86 6.75 15.84 2.91
N ARG A 87 5.76 16.67 2.50
CA ARG A 87 5.94 18.10 2.17
C ARG A 87 6.92 18.34 1.01
N LYS A 88 6.99 17.41 0.07
CA LYS A 88 7.89 17.43 -1.10
C LYS A 88 7.13 17.64 -2.42
N LYS A 89 6.03 18.41 -2.41
CA LYS A 89 5.17 18.67 -3.59
C LYS A 89 5.89 19.29 -4.79
N LYS A 90 7.06 19.89 -4.58
CA LYS A 90 7.89 20.44 -5.67
C LYS A 90 8.58 19.35 -6.49
N LEU A 91 8.82 18.16 -5.92
CA LEU A 91 9.33 17.03 -6.65
C LEU A 91 8.25 16.49 -7.59
N LYS A 92 8.56 16.42 -8.87
CA LYS A 92 7.66 15.87 -9.90
C LYS A 92 8.11 14.46 -10.26
N PRO A 93 7.22 13.45 -10.25
CA PRO A 93 7.58 12.11 -10.70
C PRO A 93 8.09 12.09 -12.14
N ILE A 94 9.10 11.26 -12.41
CA ILE A 94 9.57 10.96 -13.76
C ILE A 94 8.81 9.74 -14.25
N ILE A 95 7.98 9.90 -15.27
CA ILE A 95 7.21 8.83 -15.89
C ILE A 95 8.02 8.27 -17.06
N ARG A 96 8.42 6.98 -16.99
CA ARG A 96 9.22 6.34 -18.04
C ARG A 96 8.41 5.61 -19.09
N ASN A 97 7.22 5.11 -18.69
CA ASN A 97 6.34 4.33 -19.57
C ASN A 97 7.04 3.12 -20.22
N GLU A 98 7.89 2.43 -19.47
CA GLU A 98 8.70 1.27 -19.91
C GLU A 98 8.07 -0.06 -19.47
N ALA A 99 7.03 -0.02 -18.63
CA ALA A 99 6.40 -1.23 -18.08
C ALA A 99 5.60 -1.96 -19.15
N THR A 100 5.92 -3.24 -19.37
CA THR A 100 5.22 -4.11 -20.32
C THR A 100 4.64 -5.33 -19.60
N GLY A 101 3.48 -5.83 -20.08
CA GLY A 101 2.88 -7.05 -19.53
C GLY A 101 2.28 -6.92 -18.13
N GLU A 102 2.15 -5.73 -17.59
CA GLU A 102 1.51 -5.50 -16.28
C GLU A 102 -0.02 -5.43 -16.40
N ILE A 103 -0.71 -5.90 -15.34
CA ILE A 103 -2.17 -5.76 -15.24
C ILE A 103 -2.51 -4.28 -15.06
N TRP A 104 -3.34 -3.73 -15.94
CA TRP A 104 -3.72 -2.33 -15.92
C TRP A 104 -4.49 -1.92 -14.66
N SER A 105 -5.43 -2.78 -14.19
CA SER A 105 -6.24 -2.51 -13.00
C SER A 105 -6.40 -3.77 -12.17
N GLN A 106 -5.98 -3.71 -10.89
CA GLN A 106 -6.08 -4.82 -9.95
C GLN A 106 -6.48 -4.29 -8.57
N TYR A 107 -7.63 -4.75 -8.08
CA TYR A 107 -8.12 -4.48 -6.74
C TYR A 107 -9.06 -5.60 -6.28
N LEU A 108 -9.31 -5.67 -4.99
CA LEU A 108 -10.07 -6.75 -4.37
C LEU A 108 -11.34 -6.20 -3.73
N SER A 109 -12.37 -7.06 -3.61
CA SER A 109 -13.50 -6.82 -2.71
C SER A 109 -13.28 -7.55 -1.39
N ALA A 110 -13.45 -6.83 -0.28
CA ALA A 110 -13.43 -7.36 1.08
C ALA A 110 -14.84 -7.65 1.63
N GLU A 111 -15.86 -7.69 0.76
CA GLU A 111 -17.26 -7.85 1.17
C GLU A 111 -17.48 -9.11 2.03
N LYS A 112 -16.90 -10.25 1.63
CA LYS A 112 -17.00 -11.50 2.39
C LYS A 112 -16.35 -11.36 3.78
N ALA A 113 -15.16 -10.77 3.86
CA ALA A 113 -14.49 -10.53 5.13
C ALA A 113 -15.32 -9.62 6.05
N ARG A 114 -15.96 -8.59 5.51
CA ARG A 114 -16.87 -7.74 6.29
C ARG A 114 -18.09 -8.50 6.79
N LYS A 115 -18.74 -9.29 5.92
CA LYS A 115 -19.98 -10.01 6.28
C LYS A 115 -19.73 -11.14 7.26
N VAL A 116 -18.68 -11.93 7.08
CA VAL A 116 -18.42 -13.15 7.86
C VAL A 116 -17.62 -12.83 9.11
N LEU A 117 -16.53 -12.06 8.99
CA LEU A 117 -15.60 -11.78 10.09
C LEU A 117 -15.87 -10.45 10.79
N GLY A 118 -16.74 -9.59 10.25
CA GLY A 118 -16.89 -8.21 10.73
C GLY A 118 -15.65 -7.35 10.51
N TRP A 119 -14.74 -7.79 9.62
CA TRP A 119 -13.46 -7.10 9.40
C TRP A 119 -13.66 -5.71 8.79
N LYS A 120 -12.85 -4.76 9.25
CA LYS A 120 -12.73 -3.41 8.68
C LYS A 120 -11.28 -2.96 8.77
N PRO A 121 -10.78 -2.16 7.82
CA PRO A 121 -9.47 -1.51 7.96
C PRO A 121 -9.42 -0.71 9.26
N LYS A 122 -8.33 -0.86 10.01
CA LYS A 122 -8.16 -0.21 11.32
C LYS A 122 -7.79 1.27 11.20
N TYR A 123 -7.03 1.58 10.15
CA TYR A 123 -6.56 2.93 9.90
C TYR A 123 -6.87 3.39 8.48
N SER A 124 -6.82 4.69 8.24
CA SER A 124 -6.88 5.22 6.87
C SER A 124 -5.55 5.03 6.16
N LEU A 125 -5.58 4.92 4.83
CA LEU A 125 -4.38 4.85 3.98
C LEU A 125 -3.36 5.97 4.31
N GLU A 126 -3.84 7.19 4.55
CA GLU A 126 -2.94 8.30 4.90
C GLU A 126 -2.28 8.14 6.26
N ALA A 127 -2.99 7.58 7.26
CA ALA A 127 -2.42 7.30 8.57
C ALA A 127 -1.32 6.23 8.47
N ASP A 128 -1.55 5.19 7.69
CA ASP A 128 -0.57 4.12 7.47
C ASP A 128 0.63 4.58 6.66
N LEU A 129 0.42 5.41 5.63
CA LEU A 129 1.52 6.04 4.90
C LEU A 129 2.36 6.95 5.80
N LYS A 130 1.75 7.71 6.73
CA LYS A 130 2.50 8.52 7.69
C LYS A 130 3.39 7.68 8.61
N LYS A 131 2.86 6.55 9.13
CA LYS A 131 3.64 5.60 9.94
C LYS A 131 4.79 5.00 9.13
N THR A 132 4.50 4.58 7.90
CA THR A 132 5.49 4.03 6.97
C THR A 132 6.60 5.04 6.66
N ILE A 133 6.25 6.30 6.37
CA ILE A 133 7.21 7.38 6.13
C ILE A 133 8.07 7.63 7.37
N ALA A 134 7.48 7.62 8.57
CA ALA A 134 8.23 7.81 9.82
C ALA A 134 9.27 6.70 10.01
N TRP A 135 8.88 5.44 9.76
CA TRP A 135 9.78 4.30 9.82
C TRP A 135 10.98 4.44 8.87
N TYR A 136 10.74 4.80 7.59
CA TYR A 136 11.86 4.99 6.64
C TYR A 136 12.75 6.19 6.97
N LYS A 137 12.18 7.25 7.53
CA LYS A 137 12.98 8.39 8.01
C LYS A 137 13.95 8.00 9.11
N GLU A 138 13.54 7.11 9.99
CA GLU A 138 14.40 6.60 11.06
C GLU A 138 15.43 5.61 10.50
N TYR A 139 14.98 4.65 9.70
CA TYR A 139 15.82 3.60 9.12
C TYR A 139 16.91 4.14 8.17
N LEU A 140 16.65 5.21 7.43
CA LEU A 140 17.57 5.81 6.44
C LEU A 140 18.27 7.07 6.99
N ARG A 141 18.33 7.24 8.31
CA ARG A 141 18.99 8.41 8.94
C ARG A 141 20.52 8.34 8.89
N ASP A 142 21.08 7.15 8.70
CA ASP A 142 22.51 6.89 8.54
C ASP A 142 22.88 7.02 7.04
#